data_1f17336f4ae3fcf0242d5a57cd2c92af
#
_entry.id   1f17336f4ae3fcf0242d5a57cd2c92af
#
_cell.length_a   1.000
_cell.length_b   1.000
_cell.length_c   1.000
_cell.angle_alpha   90.00
_cell.angle_beta   90.00
_cell.angle_gamma   90.00
#
_symmetry.space_group_name_H-M   'P 1'
#
loop_
_entity.id
_entity.type
_entity.pdbx_description
1 polymer ?
#
loop_
_entity_poly.entity_id
_entity_poly.type
_entity_poly.pdbx_seq_one_letter_code
_entity_poly.pdbx_strand_id
1 'polypeptide(L)'
;MQFEIRDSRPIWQQLAQQLRERIVKGDYPPGSNFPTVRELASQAGVNPNTMQRAMGQLEADGLVITNRTAGRKVTEQQDVLAEIRRTLAMQRTEDYLKDLEALGLDRAAALELLGAKGEKENE
;
A
#
# COMPACT_ATOMS: atom_id res chain seq x y z
N MET A 1 -7.34 -5.72 11.83
CA MET A 1 -6.32 -4.86 11.19
C MET A 1 -6.61 -3.40 11.47
N GLN A 2 -5.58 -2.66 11.82
CA GLN A 2 -5.74 -1.24 12.14
C GLN A 2 -5.34 -0.36 10.97
N PHE A 3 -6.01 0.78 10.88
CA PHE A 3 -5.64 1.85 9.97
C PHE A 3 -5.01 2.98 10.77
N GLU A 4 -4.01 3.64 10.19
CA GLU A 4 -3.35 4.78 10.82
C GLU A 4 -3.52 6.03 9.95
N ILE A 5 -3.97 7.11 10.58
CA ILE A 5 -4.03 8.42 9.92
C ILE A 5 -2.89 9.25 10.50
N ARG A 6 -1.84 9.48 9.69
CA ARG A 6 -0.55 9.97 10.19
C ARG A 6 -0.25 11.45 9.96
N ASP A 7 -0.84 12.07 8.93
CA ASP A 7 -0.47 13.42 8.54
C ASP A 7 -1.64 14.18 7.92
N SER A 8 -1.34 15.31 7.27
CA SER A 8 -2.35 16.21 6.72
C SER A 8 -2.83 15.82 5.31
N ARG A 9 -2.29 14.74 4.72
CA ARG A 9 -2.78 14.28 3.42
C ARG A 9 -4.25 13.86 3.55
N PRO A 10 -5.03 13.94 2.47
CA PRO A 10 -6.43 13.51 2.52
C PRO A 10 -6.56 12.08 3.09
N ILE A 11 -7.52 11.90 3.97
CA ILE A 11 -7.71 10.62 4.67
C ILE A 11 -7.92 9.47 3.67
N TRP A 12 -8.73 9.70 2.62
CA TRP A 12 -9.00 8.64 1.64
C TRP A 12 -7.73 8.17 0.91
N GLN A 13 -6.75 9.06 0.70
CA GLN A 13 -5.47 8.68 0.06
C GLN A 13 -4.65 7.79 0.98
N GLN A 14 -4.63 8.11 2.27
CA GLN A 14 -3.93 7.29 3.26
C GLN A 14 -4.57 5.91 3.38
N LEU A 15 -5.90 5.84 3.36
CA LEU A 15 -6.63 4.57 3.40
C LEU A 15 -6.35 3.74 2.14
N ALA A 16 -6.39 4.37 0.97
CA ALA A 16 -6.10 3.68 -0.28
C ALA A 16 -4.69 3.09 -0.28
N GLN A 17 -3.70 3.86 0.18
CA GLN A 17 -2.32 3.39 0.26
C GLN A 17 -2.18 2.19 1.19
N GLN A 18 -2.80 2.25 2.37
CA GLN A 18 -2.72 1.15 3.32
C GLN A 18 -3.40 -0.12 2.79
N LEU A 19 -4.51 0.03 2.09
CA LEU A 19 -5.20 -1.10 1.47
C LEU A 19 -4.37 -1.70 0.32
N ARG A 20 -3.73 -0.87 -0.51
CA ARG A 20 -2.80 -1.35 -1.54
C ARG A 20 -1.70 -2.22 -0.93
N GLU A 21 -1.10 -1.73 0.15
CA GLU A 21 -0.02 -2.45 0.84
C GLU A 21 -0.50 -3.81 1.35
N ARG A 22 -1.69 -3.87 1.94
CA ARG A 22 -2.26 -5.11 2.44
C ARG A 22 -2.53 -6.11 1.31
N ILE A 23 -3.03 -5.61 0.17
CA ILE A 23 -3.30 -6.46 -0.99
C ILE A 23 -2.00 -7.03 -1.56
N VAL A 24 -0.99 -6.20 -1.81
CA VAL A 24 0.26 -6.69 -2.40
C VAL A 24 1.06 -7.55 -1.42
N LYS A 25 0.86 -7.38 -0.13
CA LYS A 25 1.48 -8.19 0.91
C LYS A 25 0.79 -9.56 1.07
N GLY A 26 -0.44 -9.68 0.59
CA GLY A 26 -1.17 -10.93 0.63
C GLY A 26 -2.16 -11.07 1.79
N ASP A 27 -2.39 -9.99 2.55
CA ASP A 27 -3.39 -10.01 3.64
C ASP A 27 -4.79 -10.27 3.09
N TYR A 28 -5.04 -9.82 1.86
CA TYR A 28 -6.23 -10.15 1.09
C TYR A 28 -5.75 -10.92 -0.14
N PRO A 29 -5.84 -12.26 -0.13
CA PRO A 29 -5.26 -13.07 -1.22
C PRO A 29 -5.90 -12.81 -2.58
N PRO A 30 -5.15 -13.02 -3.67
CA PRO A 30 -5.70 -12.90 -5.02
C PRO A 30 -6.96 -13.75 -5.19
N GLY A 31 -7.99 -13.18 -5.80
CA GLY A 31 -9.26 -13.86 -6.04
C GLY A 31 -10.19 -13.92 -4.84
N SER A 32 -9.74 -13.52 -3.65
CA SER A 32 -10.58 -13.55 -2.46
C SER A 32 -11.60 -12.42 -2.45
N ASN A 33 -12.65 -12.60 -1.70
CA ASN A 33 -13.64 -11.54 -1.48
C ASN A 33 -13.00 -10.41 -0.71
N PHE A 34 -13.21 -9.18 -1.19
CA PHE A 34 -12.70 -8.01 -0.51
C PHE A 34 -13.77 -7.49 0.46
N PRO A 35 -13.36 -6.97 1.63
CA PRO A 35 -14.33 -6.44 2.59
C PRO A 35 -15.18 -5.32 2.00
N THR A 36 -16.39 -5.14 2.53
CA THR A 36 -17.30 -4.09 2.08
C THR A 36 -16.81 -2.72 2.55
N VAL A 37 -17.30 -1.67 1.88
CA VAL A 37 -17.04 -0.28 2.31
C VAL A 37 -17.46 -0.08 3.77
N ARG A 38 -18.60 -0.63 4.18
CA ARG A 38 -19.10 -0.51 5.54
C ARG A 38 -18.16 -1.15 6.56
N GLU A 39 -17.70 -2.37 6.27
CA GLU A 39 -16.77 -3.07 7.14
C GLU A 39 -15.47 -2.29 7.31
N LEU A 40 -14.91 -1.83 6.19
CA LEU A 40 -13.65 -1.10 6.20
C LEU A 40 -13.79 0.28 6.87
N ALA A 41 -14.90 0.98 6.61
CA ALA A 41 -15.17 2.26 7.25
C ALA A 41 -15.29 2.11 8.75
N SER A 42 -15.97 1.05 9.21
CA SER A 42 -16.10 0.74 10.63
C SER A 42 -14.74 0.45 11.26
N GLN A 43 -13.93 -0.38 10.61
CA GLN A 43 -12.58 -0.71 11.09
C GLN A 43 -11.68 0.52 11.20
N ALA A 44 -11.78 1.43 10.22
CA ALA A 44 -10.95 2.63 10.18
C ALA A 44 -11.50 3.79 11.02
N GLY A 45 -12.76 3.70 11.44
CA GLY A 45 -13.40 4.79 12.17
C GLY A 45 -13.64 6.03 11.31
N VAL A 46 -13.97 5.84 10.03
CA VAL A 46 -14.16 6.95 9.09
C VAL A 46 -15.55 6.89 8.46
N ASN A 47 -15.94 8.00 7.84
CA ASN A 47 -17.19 8.10 7.11
C ASN A 47 -17.18 7.12 5.91
N PRO A 48 -18.27 6.39 5.65
CA PRO A 48 -18.35 5.50 4.50
C PRO A 48 -18.06 6.17 3.15
N ASN A 49 -18.42 7.43 2.98
CA ASN A 49 -18.11 8.17 1.75
C ASN A 49 -16.60 8.31 1.54
N THR A 50 -15.86 8.55 2.61
CA THR A 50 -14.38 8.62 2.56
C THR A 50 -13.79 7.26 2.17
N MET A 51 -14.29 6.20 2.76
CA MET A 51 -13.85 4.85 2.41
C MET A 51 -14.25 4.48 0.97
N GLN A 52 -15.45 4.89 0.52
CA GLN A 52 -15.89 4.66 -0.85
C GLN A 52 -14.91 5.30 -1.85
N ARG A 53 -14.40 6.49 -1.54
CA ARG A 53 -13.42 7.16 -2.38
C ARG A 53 -12.11 6.38 -2.45
N ALA A 54 -11.66 5.85 -1.33
CA ALA A 54 -10.48 4.98 -1.29
C ALA A 54 -10.69 3.72 -2.14
N MET A 55 -11.86 3.10 -2.02
CA MET A 55 -12.22 1.92 -2.81
C MET A 55 -12.23 2.22 -4.31
N GLY A 56 -12.74 3.40 -4.70
CA GLY A 56 -12.73 3.83 -6.09
C GLY A 56 -11.32 3.88 -6.66
N GLN A 57 -10.35 4.29 -5.85
CA GLN A 57 -8.94 4.31 -6.26
C GLN A 57 -8.39 2.90 -6.47
N LEU A 58 -8.74 1.95 -5.59
CA LEU A 58 -8.31 0.57 -5.76
C LEU A 58 -8.90 -0.06 -7.01
N GLU A 59 -10.16 0.27 -7.33
CA GLU A 59 -10.81 -0.17 -8.56
C GLU A 59 -10.12 0.43 -9.80
N ALA A 60 -9.80 1.71 -9.76
CA ALA A 60 -9.08 2.39 -10.84
C ALA A 60 -7.70 1.79 -11.08
N ASP A 61 -7.03 1.35 -10.00
CA ASP A 61 -5.73 0.69 -10.07
C ASP A 61 -5.83 -0.74 -10.60
N GLY A 62 -7.03 -1.31 -10.68
CA GLY A 62 -7.23 -2.69 -11.10
C GLY A 62 -6.94 -3.72 -10.01
N LEU A 63 -6.73 -3.27 -8.76
CA LEU A 63 -6.46 -4.16 -7.64
C LEU A 63 -7.70 -4.85 -7.11
N VAL A 64 -8.84 -4.19 -7.22
CA VAL A 64 -10.14 -4.70 -6.77
C VAL A 64 -11.09 -4.65 -7.96
N ILE A 65 -11.76 -5.77 -8.20
CA ILE A 65 -12.70 -5.93 -9.31
C ILE A 65 -14.10 -6.04 -8.73
N THR A 66 -15.01 -5.19 -9.22
CA THR A 66 -16.40 -5.23 -8.80
C THR A 66 -17.18 -6.22 -9.65
N ASN A 67 -17.88 -7.13 -9.01
CA ASN A 67 -18.77 -8.09 -9.67
C ASN A 67 -20.19 -7.78 -9.19
N ARG A 68 -21.14 -7.70 -10.11
CA ARG A 68 -22.54 -7.37 -9.79
C ARG A 68 -23.19 -8.33 -8.79
N THR A 69 -22.84 -9.61 -8.84
CA THR A 69 -23.47 -10.63 -8.00
C THR A 69 -22.63 -11.05 -6.80
N ALA A 70 -21.30 -10.99 -6.91
CA ALA A 70 -20.39 -11.50 -5.89
C ALA A 70 -19.67 -10.41 -5.09
N GLY A 71 -20.00 -9.13 -5.31
CA GLY A 71 -19.32 -8.03 -4.65
C GLY A 71 -17.94 -7.75 -5.22
N ARG A 72 -17.02 -7.29 -4.37
CA ARG A 72 -15.66 -6.96 -4.81
C ARG A 72 -14.70 -8.10 -4.49
N LYS A 73 -13.78 -8.33 -5.43
CA LYS A 73 -12.73 -9.35 -5.28
C LYS A 73 -11.37 -8.75 -5.56
N VAL A 74 -10.35 -9.29 -4.93
CA VAL A 74 -8.96 -8.94 -5.21
C VAL A 74 -8.57 -9.52 -6.57
N THR A 75 -7.85 -8.73 -7.37
CA THR A 75 -7.40 -9.19 -8.69
C THR A 75 -6.57 -10.47 -8.60
N GLU A 76 -6.69 -11.31 -9.62
CA GLU A 76 -5.83 -12.49 -9.78
C GLU A 76 -4.67 -12.21 -10.74
N GLN A 77 -4.64 -11.03 -11.36
CA GLN A 77 -3.61 -10.69 -12.34
C GLN A 77 -2.29 -10.35 -11.63
N GLN A 78 -1.33 -11.25 -11.76
CA GLN A 78 -0.03 -11.11 -11.09
C GLN A 78 0.77 -9.90 -11.58
N ASP A 79 0.60 -9.53 -12.86
CA ASP A 79 1.25 -8.35 -13.43
C ASP A 79 0.76 -7.05 -12.77
N VAL A 80 -0.54 -6.95 -12.48
CA VAL A 80 -1.11 -5.80 -11.77
C VAL A 80 -0.54 -5.72 -10.36
N LEU A 81 -0.53 -6.84 -9.64
CA LEU A 81 0.00 -6.91 -8.28
C LEU A 81 1.49 -6.54 -8.24
N ALA A 82 2.26 -7.06 -9.19
CA ALA A 82 3.70 -6.78 -9.28
C ALA A 82 3.97 -5.30 -9.57
N GLU A 83 3.19 -4.70 -10.46
CA GLU A 83 3.35 -3.28 -10.81
C GLU A 83 3.05 -2.38 -9.61
N ILE A 84 1.97 -2.62 -8.90
CA ILE A 84 1.62 -1.84 -7.71
C ILE A 84 2.67 -2.03 -6.61
N ARG A 85 3.13 -3.28 -6.39
CA ARG A 85 4.19 -3.56 -5.42
C ARG A 85 5.45 -2.77 -5.74
N ARG A 86 5.84 -2.76 -7.01
CA ARG A 86 7.01 -2.01 -7.46
C ARG A 86 6.86 -0.52 -7.22
N THR A 87 5.70 0.05 -7.55
CA THR A 87 5.43 1.48 -7.35
C THR A 87 5.53 1.85 -5.87
N LEU A 88 4.94 1.04 -4.99
CA LEU A 88 5.02 1.27 -3.55
C LEU A 88 6.47 1.16 -3.04
N ALA A 89 7.21 0.17 -3.53
CA ALA A 89 8.60 -0.02 -3.14
C ALA A 89 9.48 1.14 -3.59
N MET A 90 9.27 1.64 -4.80
CA MET A 90 9.99 2.79 -5.32
C MET A 90 9.71 4.05 -4.50
N GLN A 91 8.46 4.26 -4.10
CA GLN A 91 8.08 5.39 -3.27
C GLN A 91 8.78 5.32 -1.91
N ARG A 92 8.81 4.16 -1.29
CA ARG A 92 9.51 3.97 -0.01
C ARG A 92 11.00 4.17 -0.15
N THR A 93 11.58 3.76 -1.27
CA THR A 93 13.00 3.99 -1.55
C THR A 93 13.30 5.49 -1.65
N GLU A 94 12.46 6.24 -2.37
CA GLU A 94 12.60 7.70 -2.45
C GLU A 94 12.51 8.36 -1.08
N ASP A 95 11.54 7.94 -0.27
CA ASP A 95 11.35 8.48 1.08
C ASP A 95 12.58 8.21 1.95
N TYR A 96 13.13 7.00 1.86
CA TYR A 96 14.34 6.61 2.58
C TYR A 96 15.53 7.49 2.17
N LEU A 97 15.71 7.70 0.86
CA LEU A 97 16.80 8.54 0.36
C LEU A 97 16.66 9.99 0.81
N LYS A 98 15.43 10.51 0.84
CA LYS A 98 15.17 11.86 1.35
C LYS A 98 15.48 11.99 2.84
N ASP A 99 15.15 10.97 3.63
CA ASP A 99 15.46 10.93 5.05
C ASP A 99 16.97 10.99 5.27
N LEU A 100 17.75 10.25 4.45
CA LEU A 100 19.20 10.28 4.54
C LEU A 100 19.79 11.63 4.08
N GLU A 101 19.21 12.25 3.05
CA GLU A 101 19.63 13.57 2.60
C GLU A 101 19.49 14.60 3.72
N ALA A 102 18.43 14.53 4.50
CA ALA A 102 18.22 15.40 5.65
C ALA A 102 19.31 15.26 6.71
N LEU A 103 20.02 14.12 6.71
CA LEU A 103 21.16 13.87 7.59
C LEU A 103 22.49 14.19 6.91
N GLY A 104 22.46 14.70 5.67
CA GLY A 104 23.69 15.01 4.92
C GLY A 104 24.29 13.83 4.17
N LEU A 105 23.51 12.76 3.99
CA LEU A 105 23.99 11.56 3.33
C LEU A 105 23.40 11.42 1.92
N ASP A 106 24.26 11.09 0.95
CA ASP A 106 23.84 10.91 -0.44
C ASP A 106 23.54 9.45 -0.79
N ARG A 107 23.22 9.20 -2.06
CA ARG A 107 22.91 7.84 -2.55
C ARG A 107 24.06 6.86 -2.34
N ALA A 108 25.29 7.32 -2.53
CA ALA A 108 26.46 6.47 -2.34
C ALA A 108 26.55 5.99 -0.88
N ALA A 109 26.28 6.89 0.06
CA ALA A 109 26.25 6.54 1.48
C ALA A 109 25.13 5.55 1.78
N ALA A 110 23.97 5.71 1.15
CA ALA A 110 22.85 4.78 1.31
C ALA A 110 23.22 3.37 0.84
N LEU A 111 23.89 3.27 -0.32
CA LEU A 111 24.34 1.99 -0.86
C LEU A 111 25.35 1.31 0.07
N GLU A 112 26.27 2.08 0.65
CA GLU A 112 27.22 1.56 1.62
C GLU A 112 26.53 0.99 2.86
N LEU A 113 25.55 1.72 3.39
CA LEU A 113 24.80 1.28 4.56
C LEU A 113 24.04 -0.02 4.28
N LEU A 114 23.40 -0.10 3.12
CA LEU A 114 22.67 -1.31 2.72
C LEU A 114 23.63 -2.49 2.54
N GLY A 115 24.78 -2.26 1.94
CA GLY A 115 25.81 -3.28 1.78
C GLY A 115 26.36 -3.78 3.13
N ALA A 116 26.61 -2.87 4.06
CA ALA A 116 27.09 -3.21 5.39
C ALA A 116 26.08 -4.07 6.15
N LYS A 117 24.76 -3.74 6.02
CA LYS A 117 23.69 -4.55 6.62
C LYS A 117 23.64 -5.94 6.02
N GLY A 118 23.75 -6.05 4.69
CA GLY A 118 23.73 -7.34 4.00
C GLY A 118 24.91 -8.23 4.40
N GLU A 119 26.10 -7.66 4.50
CA GLU A 119 27.30 -8.40 4.95
C GLU A 119 27.13 -8.91 6.38
N LYS A 120 26.56 -8.09 7.26
CA LYS A 120 26.35 -8.45 8.66
C LYS A 120 25.33 -9.58 8.81
N GLU A 121 24.32 -9.62 7.97
CA GLU A 121 23.30 -10.68 7.99
C GLU A 121 23.82 -12.01 7.44
N ASN A 122 24.83 -11.97 6.57
CA ASN A 122 25.42 -13.16 5.97
C ASN A 122 26.52 -13.81 6.84
N GLU A 123 26.83 -13.22 7.95
CA GLU A 123 27.73 -13.80 8.95
C GLU A 123 26.94 -14.69 9.96
#